data_602b6614be6c9b21cb51200db61cfa7d
#
_entry.id   602b6614be6c9b21cb51200db61cfa7d
#
_cell.length_a   1.000
_cell.length_b   1.000
_cell.length_c   1.000
_cell.angle_alpha   90.00
_cell.angle_beta   90.00
_cell.angle_gamma   90.00
#
_symmetry.space_group_name_H-M   'P 1'
#
loop_
_entity.id
_entity.type
_entity.pdbx_description
1 polymer ?
#
loop_
_entity_poly.entity_id
_entity_poly.type
_entity_poly.pdbx_seq_one_letter_code
_entity_poly.pdbx_strand_id
1 'polypeptide(L)'
;MGKFTHIMIHCTDTPEGREVSKEDLIKWHIKERGWSRLGYAGIWHLDGDFEVLTPFDEDGEIESWEITNGARGWNGWTRHFVYSGGGNNVDTRTVYQLANMRSTLIQELHYNPDVKIIGHNQVSSKYCPSFDVSQWCETIGIPKENIDYGKYY
;
A
#
# COMPACT_ATOMS: atom_id res chain seq x y z
N MET A 1 6.22 9.68 13.93
CA MET A 1 6.62 10.84 13.14
C MET A 1 8.03 10.68 12.66
N GLY A 2 8.27 10.76 11.39
CA GLY A 2 9.59 10.59 10.89
C GLY A 2 9.69 10.79 9.40
N LYS A 3 10.90 10.64 8.88
CA LYS A 3 11.15 10.77 7.47
C LYS A 3 10.38 9.68 6.71
N PHE A 4 9.73 10.06 5.62
CA PHE A 4 9.04 9.14 4.73
C PHE A 4 10.07 8.33 3.94
N THR A 5 10.16 7.03 4.21
CA THR A 5 11.20 6.17 3.63
C THR A 5 10.64 5.04 2.77
N HIS A 6 9.39 4.62 3.00
CA HIS A 6 8.82 3.46 2.31
C HIS A 6 7.37 3.69 1.90
N ILE A 7 7.03 3.14 0.74
CA ILE A 7 5.64 2.88 0.34
C ILE A 7 5.45 1.37 0.45
N MET A 8 4.47 0.95 1.25
CA MET A 8 4.16 -0.46 1.42
C MET A 8 2.88 -0.81 0.69
N ILE A 9 2.95 -1.86 -0.12
CA ILE A 9 1.82 -2.33 -0.92
C ILE A 9 1.09 -3.42 -0.17
N HIS A 10 -0.24 -3.30 -0.13
CA HIS A 10 -1.17 -4.23 0.52
C HIS A 10 -2.27 -4.67 -0.43
N CYS A 11 -2.96 -5.74 -0.06
CA CYS A 11 -4.26 -6.11 -0.63
C CYS A 11 -5.32 -6.11 0.47
N THR A 12 -6.58 -5.97 0.09
CA THR A 12 -7.69 -6.03 1.05
C THR A 12 -7.97 -7.45 1.52
N ASP A 13 -7.34 -8.45 0.91
CA ASP A 13 -7.56 -9.88 1.18
C ASP A 13 -9.03 -10.26 0.98
N THR A 14 -9.59 -9.80 -0.12
CA THR A 14 -10.99 -10.04 -0.50
C THR A 14 -11.05 -10.81 -1.81
N PRO A 15 -12.18 -11.50 -2.10
CA PRO A 15 -12.34 -12.26 -3.34
C PRO A 15 -12.19 -11.38 -4.58
N GLU A 16 -11.75 -12.00 -5.66
CA GLU A 16 -11.67 -11.35 -6.97
C GLU A 16 -13.02 -10.76 -7.38
N GLY A 17 -12.98 -9.52 -7.88
CA GLY A 17 -14.19 -8.86 -8.38
C GLY A 17 -15.04 -8.19 -7.32
N ARG A 18 -14.68 -8.31 -6.04
CA ARG A 18 -15.38 -7.60 -4.97
C ARG A 18 -14.77 -6.22 -4.78
N GLU A 19 -15.57 -5.18 -4.96
CA GLU A 19 -15.15 -3.81 -4.67
C GLU A 19 -15.13 -3.58 -3.16
N VAL A 20 -14.12 -2.84 -2.69
CA VAL A 20 -13.99 -2.45 -1.28
C VAL A 20 -14.08 -0.94 -1.18
N SER A 21 -15.06 -0.46 -0.44
CA SER A 21 -15.27 0.98 -0.24
C SER A 21 -14.52 1.48 0.99
N LYS A 22 -14.37 2.80 1.09
CA LYS A 22 -13.86 3.43 2.31
C LYS A 22 -14.73 3.05 3.52
N GLU A 23 -16.05 2.99 3.33
CA GLU A 23 -17.00 2.62 4.39
C GLU A 23 -16.76 1.20 4.89
N ASP A 24 -16.43 0.26 3.99
CA ASP A 24 -16.04 -1.10 4.36
C ASP A 24 -14.81 -1.08 5.27
N LEU A 25 -13.80 -0.31 4.90
CA LEU A 25 -12.55 -0.21 5.67
C LEU A 25 -12.78 0.45 7.03
N ILE A 26 -13.63 1.47 7.09
CA ILE A 26 -14.01 2.09 8.37
C ILE A 26 -14.70 1.07 9.26
N LYS A 27 -15.61 0.28 8.70
CA LYS A 27 -16.30 -0.78 9.44
C LYS A 27 -15.30 -1.79 9.99
N TRP A 28 -14.38 -2.28 9.16
CA TRP A 28 -13.44 -3.33 9.57
C TRP A 28 -12.36 -2.84 10.52
N HIS A 29 -11.78 -1.68 10.26
CA HIS A 29 -10.66 -1.17 11.05
C HIS A 29 -11.10 -0.42 12.29
N ILE A 30 -12.06 0.50 12.16
CA ILE A 30 -12.46 1.38 13.26
C ILE A 30 -13.51 0.71 14.14
N LYS A 31 -14.57 0.18 13.53
CA LYS A 31 -15.71 -0.33 14.29
C LYS A 31 -15.48 -1.75 14.82
N GLU A 32 -14.93 -2.64 13.98
CA GLU A 32 -14.77 -4.05 14.39
C GLU A 32 -13.45 -4.30 15.11
N ARG A 33 -12.33 -3.74 14.63
CA ARG A 33 -11.03 -3.91 15.27
C ARG A 33 -10.76 -2.88 16.36
N GLY A 34 -11.53 -1.81 16.41
CA GLY A 34 -11.35 -0.76 17.41
C GLY A 34 -10.12 0.12 17.21
N TRP A 35 -9.57 0.16 16.00
CA TRP A 35 -8.44 1.02 15.71
C TRP A 35 -8.87 2.50 15.72
N SER A 36 -7.97 3.38 16.11
CA SER A 36 -8.21 4.82 16.11
C SER A 36 -8.11 5.45 14.72
N ARG A 37 -7.54 4.74 13.75
CA ARG A 37 -7.32 5.22 12.38
C ARG A 37 -7.29 4.06 11.41
N LEU A 38 -7.49 4.37 10.12
CA LEU A 38 -7.44 3.36 9.06
C LEU A 38 -6.03 2.78 8.90
N GLY A 39 -5.94 1.61 8.29
CA GLY A 39 -4.68 0.97 8.00
C GLY A 39 -3.97 1.52 6.76
N TYR A 40 -4.69 2.25 5.89
CA TYR A 40 -4.18 2.63 4.58
C TYR A 40 -4.37 4.12 4.28
N ALA A 41 -3.42 4.69 3.55
CA ALA A 41 -3.47 6.07 3.08
C ALA A 41 -4.28 6.18 1.77
N GLY A 42 -4.27 5.15 0.95
CA GLY A 42 -5.00 5.15 -0.31
C GLY A 42 -5.33 3.74 -0.79
N ILE A 43 -6.33 3.65 -1.66
CA ILE A 43 -6.80 2.39 -2.23
C ILE A 43 -6.94 2.50 -3.74
N TRP A 44 -6.49 1.46 -4.47
CA TRP A 44 -6.79 1.29 -5.89
C TRP A 44 -8.02 0.40 -6.02
N HIS A 45 -9.10 0.98 -6.54
CA HIS A 45 -10.36 0.29 -6.79
C HIS A 45 -10.23 -0.64 -8.00
N LEU A 46 -11.24 -1.49 -8.22
CA LEU A 46 -11.22 -2.48 -9.31
C LEU A 46 -11.04 -1.84 -10.68
N ASP A 47 -11.58 -0.64 -10.89
CA ASP A 47 -11.43 0.11 -12.14
C ASP A 47 -10.09 0.86 -12.23
N GLY A 48 -9.23 0.70 -11.24
CA GLY A 48 -7.93 1.36 -11.15
C GLY A 48 -7.97 2.73 -10.49
N ASP A 49 -9.15 3.28 -10.22
CA ASP A 49 -9.26 4.59 -9.59
C ASP A 49 -8.59 4.59 -8.21
N PHE A 50 -7.76 5.60 -7.95
CA PHE A 50 -7.04 5.72 -6.69
C PHE A 50 -7.75 6.73 -5.79
N GLU A 51 -8.21 6.25 -4.63
CA GLU A 51 -8.89 7.09 -3.65
C GLU A 51 -8.00 7.30 -2.43
N VAL A 52 -7.78 8.55 -2.03
CA VAL A 52 -7.08 8.88 -0.78
C VAL A 52 -8.04 8.59 0.39
N LEU A 53 -7.59 7.72 1.30
CA LEU A 53 -8.38 7.32 2.47
C LEU A 53 -8.01 8.14 3.71
N THR A 54 -6.73 8.39 3.90
CA THR A 54 -6.18 9.21 4.98
C THR A 54 -5.33 10.28 4.31
N PRO A 55 -5.60 11.57 4.56
CA PRO A 55 -4.84 12.65 3.91
C PRO A 55 -3.35 12.56 4.18
N PHE A 56 -2.56 12.98 3.20
CA PHE A 56 -1.11 13.09 3.32
C PHE A 56 -0.63 14.22 2.42
N ASP A 57 0.57 14.74 2.71
CA ASP A 57 1.21 15.72 1.84
C ASP A 57 2.58 15.20 1.37
N GLU A 58 3.21 15.93 0.46
CA GLU A 58 4.44 15.51 -0.21
C GLU A 58 5.67 16.23 0.35
N ASP A 59 5.73 16.47 1.66
CA ASP A 59 6.83 17.18 2.30
C ASP A 59 8.00 16.28 2.71
N GLY A 60 7.92 14.97 2.42
CA GLY A 60 8.98 14.02 2.74
C GLY A 60 8.95 13.49 4.17
N GLU A 61 7.95 13.84 4.95
CA GLU A 61 7.79 13.41 6.33
C GLU A 61 6.47 12.65 6.52
N ILE A 62 6.44 11.73 7.49
CA ILE A 62 5.20 11.12 7.98
C ILE A 62 4.87 11.79 9.30
N GLU A 63 3.93 12.70 9.28
CA GLU A 63 3.49 13.41 10.48
C GLU A 63 2.40 12.62 11.18
N SER A 64 2.11 12.94 12.43
CA SER A 64 1.17 12.15 13.23
C SER A 64 -0.22 12.01 12.59
N TRP A 65 -0.68 13.05 11.89
CA TRP A 65 -1.99 13.04 11.21
C TRP A 65 -1.99 12.18 9.94
N GLU A 66 -0.81 11.81 9.42
CA GLU A 66 -0.68 10.98 8.22
C GLU A 66 -0.51 9.49 8.56
N ILE A 67 -0.21 9.14 9.80
CA ILE A 67 0.07 7.75 10.18
C ILE A 67 -1.15 6.86 9.94
N THR A 68 -0.92 5.70 9.33
CA THR A 68 -1.93 4.66 9.16
C THR A 68 -1.40 3.33 9.72
N ASN A 69 -2.32 2.44 10.14
CA ASN A 69 -1.98 1.20 10.85
C ASN A 69 -1.82 0.01 9.90
N GLY A 70 -0.98 0.15 8.87
CA GLY A 70 -0.83 -0.89 7.85
C GLY A 70 0.06 -2.05 8.25
N ALA A 71 1.13 -1.80 9.02
CA ALA A 71 2.06 -2.82 9.45
C ALA A 71 2.75 -2.40 10.74
N ARG A 72 2.57 -3.18 11.80
CA ARG A 72 3.13 -2.89 13.11
C ARG A 72 4.66 -2.72 13.01
N GLY A 73 5.16 -1.65 13.60
CA GLY A 73 6.59 -1.34 13.63
C GLY A 73 7.09 -0.59 12.40
N TRP A 74 6.23 -0.35 11.40
CA TRP A 74 6.59 0.35 10.16
C TRP A 74 5.84 1.65 9.95
N ASN A 75 4.79 1.92 10.73
CA ASN A 75 3.83 2.99 10.44
C ASN A 75 4.41 4.40 10.54
N GLY A 76 5.44 4.60 11.32
CA GLY A 76 6.02 5.94 11.57
C GLY A 76 6.79 6.52 10.39
N TRP A 77 7.16 5.71 9.39
CA TRP A 77 7.94 6.16 8.22
C TRP A 77 7.43 5.57 6.91
N THR A 78 6.23 4.98 6.90
CA THR A 78 5.69 4.24 5.76
C THR A 78 4.32 4.78 5.36
N ARG A 79 4.13 4.98 4.06
CA ARG A 79 2.83 5.26 3.48
C ARG A 79 2.27 3.95 2.94
N HIS A 80 1.10 3.57 3.42
CA HIS A 80 0.47 2.29 3.08
C HIS A 80 -0.58 2.46 2.00
N PHE A 81 -0.41 1.77 0.87
CA PHE A 81 -1.38 1.73 -0.22
C PHE A 81 -1.91 0.31 -0.38
N VAL A 82 -3.19 0.18 -0.70
CA VAL A 82 -3.88 -1.11 -0.79
C VAL A 82 -4.66 -1.21 -2.10
N TYR A 83 -4.73 -2.41 -2.69
CA TYR A 83 -5.65 -2.64 -3.81
C TYR A 83 -6.80 -3.57 -3.37
N SER A 84 -7.99 -3.39 -3.97
CA SER A 84 -9.13 -4.28 -3.75
C SER A 84 -8.83 -5.63 -4.37
N GLY A 85 -8.77 -6.68 -3.56
CA GLY A 85 -8.52 -8.03 -4.05
C GLY A 85 -7.50 -8.79 -3.22
N GLY A 86 -6.81 -9.73 -3.88
CA GLY A 86 -5.72 -10.50 -3.29
C GLY A 86 -6.14 -11.61 -2.36
N GLY A 87 -7.41 -11.99 -2.34
CA GLY A 87 -7.90 -13.07 -1.49
C GLY A 87 -7.32 -14.43 -1.86
N ASN A 88 -7.20 -15.33 -0.88
CA ASN A 88 -6.69 -16.68 -1.04
C ASN A 88 -5.26 -16.75 -1.62
N ASN A 89 -4.44 -15.75 -1.32
CA ASN A 89 -3.06 -15.67 -1.82
C ASN A 89 -2.99 -15.70 -3.36
N VAL A 90 -3.98 -15.08 -4.01
CA VAL A 90 -4.04 -14.98 -5.47
C VAL A 90 -3.89 -13.52 -5.88
N ASP A 91 -3.01 -13.25 -6.83
CA ASP A 91 -2.88 -11.92 -7.43
C ASP A 91 -4.08 -11.68 -8.35
N THR A 92 -5.06 -10.92 -7.86
CA THR A 92 -6.31 -10.64 -8.58
C THR A 92 -6.31 -9.24 -9.20
N ARG A 93 -5.15 -8.58 -9.29
CA ARG A 93 -5.10 -7.21 -9.82
C ARG A 93 -5.65 -7.16 -11.25
N THR A 94 -6.56 -6.22 -11.49
CA THR A 94 -7.11 -5.98 -12.82
C THR A 94 -6.08 -5.25 -13.69
N VAL A 95 -6.28 -5.24 -15.01
CA VAL A 95 -5.42 -4.46 -15.90
C VAL A 95 -5.45 -2.97 -15.56
N TYR A 96 -6.59 -2.47 -15.06
CA TYR A 96 -6.74 -1.08 -14.63
C TYR A 96 -5.96 -0.80 -13.35
N GLN A 97 -6.00 -1.73 -12.40
CA GLN A 97 -5.20 -1.63 -11.18
C GLN A 97 -3.72 -1.66 -11.51
N LEU A 98 -3.27 -2.58 -12.36
CA LEU A 98 -1.86 -2.67 -12.75
C LEU A 98 -1.36 -1.35 -13.35
N ALA A 99 -2.13 -0.76 -14.27
CA ALA A 99 -1.77 0.50 -14.91
C ALA A 99 -1.71 1.66 -13.91
N ASN A 100 -2.72 1.80 -13.06
CA ASN A 100 -2.80 2.92 -12.14
C ASN A 100 -1.91 2.77 -10.91
N MET A 101 -1.64 1.55 -10.49
CA MET A 101 -0.62 1.29 -9.47
C MET A 101 0.75 1.76 -9.96
N ARG A 102 1.11 1.43 -11.19
CA ARG A 102 2.35 1.91 -11.80
C ARG A 102 2.40 3.44 -11.83
N SER A 103 1.34 4.07 -12.34
CA SER A 103 1.27 5.53 -12.45
C SER A 103 1.39 6.21 -11.08
N THR A 104 0.68 5.71 -10.08
CA THR A 104 0.72 6.27 -8.73
C THR A 104 2.12 6.16 -8.14
N LEU A 105 2.75 4.99 -8.27
CA LEU A 105 4.09 4.78 -7.71
C LEU A 105 5.14 5.66 -8.40
N ILE A 106 5.08 5.80 -9.71
CA ILE A 106 5.99 6.69 -10.45
C ILE A 106 5.81 8.13 -9.99
N GLN A 107 4.57 8.58 -9.82
CA GLN A 107 4.28 9.93 -9.35
C GLN A 107 4.82 10.15 -7.93
N GLU A 108 4.62 9.18 -7.04
CA GLU A 108 5.14 9.26 -5.67
C GLU A 108 6.66 9.36 -5.65
N LEU A 109 7.34 8.60 -6.49
CA LEU A 109 8.81 8.66 -6.58
C LEU A 109 9.30 9.96 -7.22
N HIS A 110 8.47 10.59 -8.05
CA HIS A 110 8.79 11.92 -8.56
C HIS A 110 8.83 12.96 -7.43
N TYR A 111 7.87 12.90 -6.51
CA TYR A 111 7.85 13.80 -5.35
C TYR A 111 8.86 13.40 -4.28
N ASN A 112 9.12 12.11 -4.12
CA ASN A 112 9.94 11.56 -3.04
C ASN A 112 10.96 10.56 -3.63
N PRO A 113 12.03 11.05 -4.28
CA PRO A 113 12.90 10.20 -5.10
C PRO A 113 13.72 9.18 -4.32
N ASP A 114 13.85 9.31 -3.01
CA ASP A 114 14.64 8.38 -2.18
C ASP A 114 13.78 7.28 -1.54
N VAL A 115 12.48 7.30 -1.74
CA VAL A 115 11.57 6.33 -1.13
C VAL A 115 11.73 4.97 -1.81
N LYS A 116 11.61 3.90 -1.01
CA LYS A 116 11.64 2.52 -1.49
C LYS A 116 10.26 1.90 -1.41
N ILE A 117 9.96 1.05 -2.40
CA ILE A 117 8.69 0.31 -2.47
C ILE A 117 8.93 -1.08 -1.89
N ILE A 118 8.02 -1.54 -1.03
CA ILE A 118 8.11 -2.82 -0.32
C ILE A 118 6.73 -3.46 -0.24
N GLY A 119 6.66 -4.78 -0.15
CA GLY A 119 5.43 -5.52 0.07
C GLY A 119 5.23 -5.87 1.53
N HIS A 120 3.99 -5.94 1.99
CA HIS A 120 3.68 -6.36 3.35
C HIS A 120 4.26 -7.75 3.66
N ASN A 121 4.29 -8.65 2.68
CA ASN A 121 4.87 -9.99 2.84
C ASN A 121 6.39 -10.01 3.02
N GLN A 122 7.04 -8.87 2.94
CA GLN A 122 8.46 -8.74 3.24
C GLN A 122 8.71 -8.38 4.71
N VAL A 123 7.68 -7.92 5.42
CA VAL A 123 7.80 -7.52 6.83
C VAL A 123 6.99 -8.39 7.77
N SER A 124 6.25 -9.36 7.24
CA SER A 124 5.49 -10.33 8.05
C SER A 124 5.32 -11.63 7.27
N SER A 125 4.91 -12.70 7.97
CA SER A 125 4.66 -14.00 7.35
C SER A 125 3.36 -14.06 6.56
N LYS A 126 2.57 -12.99 6.54
CA LYS A 126 1.34 -12.90 5.73
C LYS A 126 1.68 -12.90 4.25
N TYR A 127 0.74 -13.35 3.42
CA TYR A 127 0.96 -13.34 1.96
C TYR A 127 0.49 -12.04 1.28
N CYS A 128 -0.20 -11.15 2.01
CA CYS A 128 -0.54 -9.81 1.51
C CYS A 128 0.73 -9.12 0.98
N PRO A 129 0.76 -8.56 -0.19
CA PRO A 129 -0.34 -8.27 -1.11
C PRO A 129 -0.64 -9.35 -2.16
N SER A 130 -0.24 -10.59 -1.96
CA SER A 130 -0.49 -11.75 -2.81
C SER A 130 0.28 -11.73 -4.13
N PHE A 131 1.38 -11.00 -4.19
CA PHE A 131 2.33 -11.05 -5.30
C PHE A 131 3.71 -10.58 -4.80
N ASP A 132 4.75 -10.85 -5.59
CA ASP A 132 6.12 -10.43 -5.30
C ASP A 132 6.31 -8.97 -5.75
N VAL A 133 6.31 -8.05 -4.79
CA VAL A 133 6.36 -6.61 -5.07
C VAL A 133 7.68 -6.22 -5.72
N SER A 134 8.82 -6.71 -5.23
CA SER A 134 10.12 -6.32 -5.78
C SER A 134 10.26 -6.76 -7.23
N GLN A 135 9.83 -7.98 -7.55
CA GLN A 135 9.87 -8.50 -8.92
C GLN A 135 8.96 -7.69 -9.84
N TRP A 136 7.74 -7.42 -9.39
CA TRP A 136 6.80 -6.62 -10.19
C TRP A 136 7.33 -5.22 -10.44
N CYS A 137 7.92 -4.57 -9.44
CA CYS A 137 8.51 -3.24 -9.60
C CYS A 137 9.60 -3.24 -10.67
N GLU A 138 10.42 -4.29 -10.75
CA GLU A 138 11.41 -4.40 -11.83
C GLU A 138 10.74 -4.46 -13.20
N THR A 139 9.66 -5.25 -13.32
CA THR A 139 8.97 -5.40 -14.62
C THR A 139 8.32 -4.11 -15.11
N ILE A 140 7.95 -3.21 -14.20
CA ILE A 140 7.31 -1.93 -14.57
C ILE A 140 8.30 -0.77 -14.66
N GLY A 141 9.60 -1.04 -14.52
CA GLY A 141 10.64 -0.02 -14.72
C GLY A 141 10.94 0.86 -13.52
N ILE A 142 10.58 0.43 -12.30
CA ILE A 142 10.99 1.16 -11.09
C ILE A 142 12.50 1.00 -10.92
N PRO A 143 13.27 2.08 -10.68
CA PRO A 143 14.70 1.98 -10.46
C PRO A 143 15.02 1.10 -9.26
N LYS A 144 16.12 0.34 -9.34
CA LYS A 144 16.49 -0.60 -8.27
C LYS A 144 16.73 0.09 -6.93
N GLU A 145 17.24 1.32 -6.95
CA GLU A 145 17.42 2.13 -5.74
C GLU A 145 16.11 2.49 -5.04
N ASN A 146 14.99 2.37 -5.73
CA ASN A 146 13.65 2.60 -5.18
C ASN A 146 12.89 1.31 -4.87
N ILE A 147 13.57 0.17 -4.85
CA ILE A 147 12.97 -1.13 -4.53
C ILE A 147 13.66 -1.69 -3.28
N ASP A 148 12.87 -2.10 -2.30
CA ASP A 148 13.39 -2.80 -1.12
C ASP A 148 13.26 -4.30 -1.35
N TYR A 149 14.41 -4.99 -1.45
CA TYR A 149 14.47 -6.45 -1.68
C TYR A 149 14.57 -7.24 -0.38
N GLY A 150 14.49 -6.59 0.76
CA GLY A 150 14.75 -7.23 2.05
C GLY A 150 13.63 -8.13 2.53
N LYS A 151 13.95 -8.91 3.54
CA LYS A 151 13.00 -9.70 4.31
C LYS A 151 13.26 -9.38 5.78
N TYR A 152 12.22 -8.91 6.48
CA TYR A 152 12.36 -8.30 7.80
C TYR A 152 11.62 -9.07 8.89
N TYR A 153 11.52 -10.38 8.76
CA TYR A 153 10.92 -11.23 9.81
C TYR A 153 11.57 -12.61 9.85
#